data_c0abfa1e8f1316f6be7eba47df857403
#
_entry.id   c0abfa1e8f1316f6be7eba47df857403
#
_cell.length_a   1.000
_cell.length_b   1.000
_cell.length_c   1.000
_cell.angle_alpha   90.00
_cell.angle_beta   90.00
_cell.angle_gamma   90.00
#
_symmetry.space_group_name_H-M   'P 1'
#
loop_
_entity.id
_entity.type
_entity.pdbx_description
1 polymer ?
#
loop_
_entity_poly.entity_id
_entity_poly.type
_entity_poly.pdbx_seq_one_letter_code
_entity_poly.pdbx_strand_id
1 'polypeptide(L)'
;MQFIILLGIVSLLGDITYEGARSVTGPYLAALGANASIVGLVAGIGEFAGYALRLASGYLADRTKAYWLLTFVGYGLILSIPLLAFTGNWQLAAVLIVLERIGKAIRSPARDTMLSYATQRVGRGWGFAVHEALDQVGAVIGPLVFSLVLLSNGGYREGFTLSWIPGLLTLAVLALARKKVPSPEKLEAPRQGSERGDTGRLPRVFWLYTSFTLFSVAGFANFQLISYHLKVQAIIPDAQIPMIYAVAMGVDAAAALLVGKTYDRIGLVSLLAVPLLSLPIPFLAFSHSYSLVFIGIVLWGVVMGIQETIMRAAIADLTPIGRRGTAYGIFNTVYGGGWLLGGAVMGLFYELSLDRLILFVIIMELISMPLLFAVKRAA
;
A
#
# COMPACT_ATOMS: atom_id res chain seq x y z
N MET A 1 -16.40 -20.57 -0.99
CA MET A 1 -16.50 -19.57 0.08
C MET A 1 -15.49 -19.81 1.23
N GLN A 2 -15.41 -21.00 1.85
CA GLN A 2 -14.49 -21.23 3.00
C GLN A 2 -13.03 -20.87 2.73
N PHE A 3 -12.49 -21.18 1.56
CA PHE A 3 -11.09 -20.86 1.21
C PHE A 3 -10.86 -19.35 1.06
N ILE A 4 -11.82 -18.62 0.50
CA ILE A 4 -11.79 -17.16 0.39
C ILE A 4 -11.75 -16.51 1.79
N ILE A 5 -12.62 -17.00 2.70
CA ILE A 5 -12.64 -16.53 4.10
C ILE A 5 -11.32 -16.83 4.80
N LEU A 6 -10.74 -18.02 4.61
CA LEU A 6 -9.43 -18.35 5.22
C LEU A 6 -8.32 -17.44 4.70
N LEU A 7 -8.23 -17.19 3.41
CA LEU A 7 -7.27 -16.23 2.84
C LEU A 7 -7.54 -14.81 3.32
N GLY A 8 -8.81 -14.41 3.47
CA GLY A 8 -9.19 -13.12 4.03
C GLY A 8 -8.77 -12.99 5.51
N ILE A 9 -8.92 -14.04 6.33
CA ILE A 9 -8.44 -14.03 7.73
C ILE A 9 -6.90 -13.97 7.78
N VAL A 10 -6.20 -14.67 6.88
CA VAL A 10 -4.73 -14.56 6.75
C VAL A 10 -4.33 -13.12 6.45
N SER A 11 -5.02 -12.45 5.52
CA SER A 11 -4.78 -11.06 5.17
C SER A 11 -5.09 -10.11 6.33
N LEU A 12 -6.25 -10.27 6.97
CA LEU A 12 -6.65 -9.51 8.16
C LEU A 12 -5.59 -9.56 9.27
N LEU A 13 -5.15 -10.77 9.65
CA LEU A 13 -4.12 -10.94 10.69
C LEU A 13 -2.75 -10.38 10.23
N GLY A 14 -2.44 -10.55 8.96
CA GLY A 14 -1.26 -9.94 8.34
C GLY A 14 -1.29 -8.43 8.42
N ASP A 15 -2.42 -7.81 8.12
CA ASP A 15 -2.57 -6.36 8.11
C ASP A 15 -2.67 -5.77 9.53
N ILE A 16 -3.22 -6.48 10.50
CA ILE A 16 -3.07 -6.11 11.93
C ILE A 16 -1.59 -5.95 12.28
N THR A 17 -0.73 -6.88 11.82
CA THR A 17 0.71 -6.81 12.09
C THR A 17 1.37 -5.68 11.32
N TYR A 18 1.14 -5.61 10.02
CA TYR A 18 1.83 -4.74 9.09
C TYR A 18 1.35 -3.28 9.17
N GLU A 19 0.03 -3.03 9.09
CA GLU A 19 -0.51 -1.67 9.13
C GLU A 19 -0.41 -1.08 10.56
N GLY A 20 -0.47 -1.94 11.58
CA GLY A 20 -0.15 -1.54 12.95
C GLY A 20 1.27 -0.97 13.04
N ALA A 21 2.27 -1.70 12.54
CA ALA A 21 3.65 -1.23 12.50
C ALA A 21 3.83 0.04 11.64
N ARG A 22 3.19 0.08 10.47
CA ARG A 22 3.26 1.21 9.54
C ARG A 22 2.81 2.52 10.18
N SER A 23 1.78 2.48 11.02
CA SER A 23 1.25 3.64 11.73
C SER A 23 2.26 4.31 12.66
N VAL A 24 3.23 3.54 13.19
CA VAL A 24 4.25 3.99 14.14
C VAL A 24 5.68 3.99 13.57
N THR A 25 5.87 3.59 12.32
CA THR A 25 7.22 3.47 11.70
C THR A 25 7.99 4.78 11.73
N GLY A 26 7.37 5.92 11.38
CA GLY A 26 8.01 7.23 11.41
C GLY A 26 8.43 7.63 12.84
N PRO A 27 7.52 7.65 13.81
CA PRO A 27 7.82 7.93 15.21
C PRO A 27 8.86 6.98 15.83
N TYR A 28 8.80 5.69 15.49
CA TYR A 28 9.74 4.70 15.98
C TYR A 28 11.16 4.93 15.45
N LEU A 29 11.30 5.16 14.14
CA LEU A 29 12.60 5.50 13.55
C LEU A 29 13.16 6.80 14.13
N ALA A 30 12.32 7.81 14.40
CA ALA A 30 12.71 9.04 15.08
C ALA A 30 13.24 8.75 16.50
N ALA A 31 12.56 7.90 17.27
CA ALA A 31 12.99 7.49 18.61
C ALA A 31 14.33 6.73 18.59
N LEU A 32 14.68 6.06 17.50
CA LEU A 32 15.98 5.41 17.27
C LEU A 32 17.05 6.35 16.69
N GLY A 33 16.76 7.65 16.56
CA GLY A 33 17.70 8.67 16.10
C GLY A 33 17.76 8.84 14.57
N ALA A 34 16.80 8.29 13.82
CA ALA A 34 16.70 8.58 12.39
C ALA A 34 16.14 9.99 12.17
N ASN A 35 16.69 10.69 11.17
CA ASN A 35 16.17 11.97 10.71
C ASN A 35 15.09 11.78 9.62
N ALA A 36 14.46 12.86 9.19
CA ALA A 36 13.40 12.82 8.20
C ALA A 36 13.85 12.26 6.83
N SER A 37 15.09 12.55 6.44
CA SER A 37 15.68 12.01 5.20
C SER A 37 15.75 10.49 5.24
N ILE A 38 16.19 9.92 6.38
CA ILE A 38 16.24 8.46 6.58
C ILE A 38 14.84 7.87 6.57
N VAL A 39 13.89 8.48 7.28
CA VAL A 39 12.50 8.00 7.33
C VAL A 39 11.86 8.00 5.94
N GLY A 40 12.01 9.09 5.20
CA GLY A 40 11.50 9.20 3.83
C GLY A 40 12.14 8.18 2.88
N LEU A 41 13.46 7.97 2.98
CA LEU A 41 14.19 7.00 2.18
C LEU A 41 13.79 5.56 2.50
N VAL A 42 13.67 5.18 3.77
CA VAL A 42 13.25 3.85 4.23
C VAL A 42 11.83 3.55 3.76
N ALA A 43 10.91 4.51 3.92
CA ALA A 43 9.55 4.38 3.41
C ALA A 43 9.53 4.22 1.89
N GLY A 44 10.26 5.06 1.16
CA GLY A 44 10.34 5.02 -0.29
C GLY A 44 10.95 3.72 -0.83
N ILE A 45 12.06 3.25 -0.28
CA ILE A 45 12.69 1.97 -0.66
C ILE A 45 11.73 0.81 -0.36
N GLY A 46 11.07 0.84 0.80
CA GLY A 46 10.09 -0.19 1.16
C GLY A 46 8.96 -0.28 0.15
N GLU A 47 8.32 0.84 -0.19
CA GLU A 47 7.24 0.88 -1.18
C GLU A 47 7.75 0.47 -2.59
N PHE A 48 8.91 0.98 -3.02
CA PHE A 48 9.50 0.57 -4.29
C PHE A 48 9.73 -0.94 -4.36
N ALA A 49 10.36 -1.53 -3.34
CA ALA A 49 10.57 -2.97 -3.26
C ALA A 49 9.23 -3.73 -3.25
N GLY A 50 8.25 -3.24 -2.47
CA GLY A 50 6.92 -3.81 -2.35
C GLY A 50 6.15 -3.86 -3.67
N TYR A 51 6.35 -2.90 -4.56
CA TYR A 51 5.67 -2.84 -5.86
C TYR A 51 6.50 -3.42 -7.01
N ALA A 52 7.78 -3.05 -7.14
CA ALA A 52 8.62 -3.47 -8.27
C ALA A 52 8.87 -4.99 -8.29
N LEU A 53 9.12 -5.58 -7.12
CA LEU A 53 9.38 -7.01 -7.01
C LEU A 53 8.15 -7.89 -7.30
N ARG A 54 6.91 -7.33 -7.31
CA ARG A 54 5.71 -8.09 -7.68
C ARG A 54 5.77 -8.60 -9.12
N LEU A 55 6.45 -7.89 -10.02
CA LEU A 55 6.65 -8.36 -11.39
C LEU A 55 7.46 -9.67 -11.41
N ALA A 56 8.58 -9.69 -10.69
CA ALA A 56 9.45 -10.86 -10.63
C ALA A 56 8.78 -12.04 -9.88
N SER A 57 8.15 -11.77 -8.74
CA SER A 57 7.47 -12.80 -7.95
C SER A 57 6.22 -13.35 -8.66
N GLY A 58 5.49 -12.53 -9.40
CA GLY A 58 4.37 -12.96 -10.24
C GLY A 58 4.84 -13.88 -11.37
N TYR A 59 5.90 -13.48 -12.10
CA TYR A 59 6.51 -14.32 -13.13
C TYR A 59 6.98 -15.67 -12.55
N LEU A 60 7.63 -15.64 -11.39
CA LEU A 60 8.09 -16.86 -10.72
C LEU A 60 6.89 -17.75 -10.30
N ALA A 61 5.83 -17.16 -9.76
CA ALA A 61 4.61 -17.86 -9.37
C ALA A 61 3.95 -18.55 -10.59
N ASP A 62 3.86 -17.86 -11.72
CA ASP A 62 3.26 -18.39 -12.93
C ASP A 62 4.09 -19.54 -13.54
N ARG A 63 5.41 -19.41 -13.53
CA ARG A 63 6.32 -20.40 -14.11
C ARG A 63 6.45 -21.66 -13.25
N THR A 64 6.53 -21.49 -11.93
CA THR A 64 6.78 -22.60 -11.00
C THR A 64 5.53 -23.23 -10.43
N LYS A 65 4.39 -22.52 -10.48
CA LYS A 65 3.13 -22.88 -9.80
C LYS A 65 3.28 -23.07 -8.28
N ALA A 66 4.38 -22.59 -7.71
CA ALA A 66 4.74 -22.75 -6.30
C ALA A 66 3.99 -21.73 -5.41
N TYR A 67 2.67 -21.57 -5.65
CA TYR A 67 1.85 -20.56 -4.98
C TYR A 67 1.94 -20.62 -3.45
N TRP A 68 1.82 -21.82 -2.87
CA TRP A 68 1.92 -22.00 -1.43
C TRP A 68 3.29 -21.62 -0.88
N LEU A 69 4.37 -22.04 -1.55
CA LEU A 69 5.74 -21.72 -1.11
C LEU A 69 5.96 -20.20 -1.08
N LEU A 70 5.62 -19.50 -2.16
CA LEU A 70 5.77 -18.05 -2.25
C LEU A 70 4.90 -17.32 -1.20
N THR A 71 3.69 -17.82 -0.98
CA THR A 71 2.79 -17.25 0.02
C THR A 71 3.33 -17.46 1.45
N PHE A 72 3.86 -18.66 1.79
CA PHE A 72 4.49 -18.93 3.08
C PHE A 72 5.75 -18.12 3.30
N VAL A 73 6.63 -18.04 2.31
CA VAL A 73 7.85 -17.19 2.39
C VAL A 73 7.47 -15.75 2.62
N GLY A 74 6.53 -15.22 1.84
CA GLY A 74 6.13 -13.83 1.95
C GLY A 74 5.43 -13.48 3.26
N TYR A 75 4.54 -14.36 3.78
CA TYR A 75 3.95 -14.16 5.12
C TYR A 75 4.94 -14.50 6.24
N GLY A 76 5.91 -15.39 6.04
CA GLY A 76 6.98 -15.62 6.99
C GLY A 76 7.82 -14.37 7.25
N LEU A 77 8.06 -13.56 6.21
CA LEU A 77 8.78 -12.31 6.32
C LEU A 77 8.00 -11.23 7.10
N ILE A 78 6.69 -11.37 7.33
CA ILE A 78 5.95 -10.46 8.20
C ILE A 78 6.45 -10.51 9.66
N LEU A 79 7.09 -11.62 10.05
CA LEU A 79 7.70 -11.76 11.38
C LEU A 79 8.90 -10.83 11.58
N SER A 80 9.41 -10.16 10.53
CA SER A 80 10.36 -9.06 10.69
C SER A 80 9.77 -7.89 11.50
N ILE A 81 8.44 -7.71 11.49
CA ILE A 81 7.77 -6.65 12.25
C ILE A 81 7.92 -6.87 13.77
N PRO A 82 7.50 -7.98 14.38
CA PRO A 82 7.70 -8.18 15.80
C PRO A 82 9.18 -8.21 16.21
N LEU A 83 10.12 -8.53 15.30
CA LEU A 83 11.56 -8.43 15.58
C LEU A 83 12.02 -6.98 15.82
N LEU A 84 11.25 -5.97 15.37
CA LEU A 84 11.53 -4.56 15.69
C LEU A 84 11.57 -4.31 17.21
N ALA A 85 10.87 -5.10 18.02
CA ALA A 85 10.93 -5.01 19.48
C ALA A 85 12.35 -5.18 20.06
N PHE A 86 13.26 -5.79 19.32
CA PHE A 86 14.62 -6.10 19.76
C PHE A 86 15.67 -5.23 19.09
N THR A 87 15.28 -4.26 18.26
CA THR A 87 16.25 -3.36 17.61
C THR A 87 16.62 -2.20 18.52
N GLY A 88 17.91 -1.85 18.54
CA GLY A 88 18.46 -0.72 19.30
C GLY A 88 18.97 0.42 18.41
N ASN A 89 18.85 0.31 17.09
CA ASN A 89 19.29 1.31 16.12
C ASN A 89 18.36 1.34 14.89
N TRP A 90 18.33 2.49 14.23
CA TRP A 90 17.47 2.70 13.07
C TRP A 90 17.88 1.86 11.84
N GLN A 91 19.18 1.51 11.70
CA GLN A 91 19.69 0.76 10.54
C GLN A 91 19.07 -0.65 10.49
N LEU A 92 19.10 -1.36 11.63
CA LEU A 92 18.49 -2.68 11.72
C LEU A 92 16.97 -2.60 11.59
N ALA A 93 16.36 -1.57 12.20
CA ALA A 93 14.93 -1.33 12.05
C ALA A 93 14.54 -1.11 10.57
N ALA A 94 15.30 -0.32 9.83
CA ALA A 94 15.10 -0.07 8.40
C ALA A 94 15.17 -1.37 7.58
N VAL A 95 16.18 -2.22 7.85
CA VAL A 95 16.30 -3.53 7.17
C VAL A 95 15.07 -4.39 7.42
N LEU A 96 14.58 -4.48 8.66
CA LEU A 96 13.41 -5.30 9.00
C LEU A 96 12.13 -4.75 8.37
N ILE A 97 11.96 -3.42 8.30
CA ILE A 97 10.84 -2.76 7.64
C ILE A 97 10.85 -3.07 6.13
N VAL A 98 11.99 -2.93 5.47
CA VAL A 98 12.12 -3.24 4.04
C VAL A 98 11.92 -4.74 3.77
N LEU A 99 12.37 -5.60 4.68
CA LEU A 99 12.20 -7.05 4.57
C LEU A 99 10.73 -7.47 4.58
N GLU A 100 9.90 -6.82 5.42
CA GLU A 100 8.44 -7.00 5.37
C GLU A 100 7.87 -6.62 4.00
N ARG A 101 8.30 -5.49 3.42
CA ARG A 101 7.86 -5.03 2.11
C ARG A 101 8.21 -6.00 0.98
N ILE A 102 9.41 -6.58 1.03
CA ILE A 102 9.82 -7.67 0.14
C ILE A 102 8.89 -8.87 0.33
N GLY A 103 8.57 -9.22 1.58
CA GLY A 103 7.59 -10.26 1.90
C GLY A 103 6.22 -10.00 1.24
N LYS A 104 5.72 -8.76 1.33
CA LYS A 104 4.45 -8.35 0.67
C LYS A 104 4.53 -8.52 -0.85
N ALA A 105 5.66 -8.16 -1.46
CA ALA A 105 5.87 -8.33 -2.90
C ALA A 105 5.89 -9.81 -3.33
N ILE A 106 6.46 -10.69 -2.51
CA ILE A 106 6.55 -12.14 -2.82
C ILE A 106 5.17 -12.80 -2.68
N ARG A 107 4.42 -12.50 -1.60
CA ARG A 107 3.14 -13.19 -1.29
C ARG A 107 1.98 -12.74 -2.16
N SER A 108 1.90 -11.44 -2.51
CA SER A 108 0.70 -10.86 -3.11
C SER A 108 0.31 -11.51 -4.44
N PRO A 109 1.18 -11.68 -5.45
CA PRO A 109 0.77 -12.28 -6.72
C PRO A 109 0.35 -13.75 -6.56
N ALA A 110 1.04 -14.52 -5.73
CA ALA A 110 0.72 -15.93 -5.51
C ALA A 110 -0.62 -16.10 -4.76
N ARG A 111 -0.86 -15.29 -3.72
CA ARG A 111 -2.12 -15.24 -2.97
C ARG A 111 -3.28 -14.86 -3.87
N ASP A 112 -3.14 -13.79 -4.65
CA ASP A 112 -4.19 -13.27 -5.51
C ASP A 112 -4.54 -14.26 -6.63
N THR A 113 -3.56 -15.01 -7.13
CA THR A 113 -3.80 -16.11 -8.08
C THR A 113 -4.62 -17.23 -7.43
N MET A 114 -4.26 -17.69 -6.22
CA MET A 114 -5.04 -18.69 -5.48
C MET A 114 -6.46 -18.22 -5.18
N LEU A 115 -6.61 -16.94 -4.81
CA LEU A 115 -7.91 -16.31 -4.58
C LEU A 115 -8.73 -16.28 -5.87
N SER A 116 -8.13 -15.95 -7.01
CA SER A 116 -8.82 -15.93 -8.31
C SER A 116 -9.40 -17.27 -8.71
N TYR A 117 -8.71 -18.38 -8.41
CA TYR A 117 -9.25 -19.72 -8.63
C TYR A 117 -10.49 -20.02 -7.77
N ALA A 118 -10.45 -19.58 -6.49
CA ALA A 118 -11.56 -19.81 -5.57
C ALA A 118 -12.80 -18.96 -5.86
N THR A 119 -12.63 -17.78 -6.44
CA THR A 119 -13.73 -16.83 -6.69
C THR A 119 -14.57 -17.17 -7.91
N GLN A 120 -14.11 -18.04 -8.81
CA GLN A 120 -14.84 -18.41 -10.02
C GLN A 120 -16.25 -19.01 -9.74
N ARG A 121 -16.37 -19.79 -8.65
CA ARG A 121 -17.64 -20.47 -8.28
C ARG A 121 -18.61 -19.59 -7.49
N VAL A 122 -18.14 -18.51 -6.87
CA VAL A 122 -18.97 -17.64 -6.02
C VAL A 122 -19.18 -16.24 -6.59
N GLY A 123 -18.61 -15.97 -7.75
CA GLY A 123 -18.54 -14.65 -8.37
C GLY A 123 -17.22 -13.95 -8.02
N ARG A 124 -16.47 -13.55 -9.06
CA ARG A 124 -15.15 -12.94 -8.88
C ARG A 124 -15.24 -11.65 -8.05
N GLY A 125 -16.13 -10.74 -8.42
CA GLY A 125 -16.28 -9.47 -7.71
C GLY A 125 -16.61 -9.67 -6.24
N TRP A 126 -17.56 -10.54 -5.90
CA TRP A 126 -17.94 -10.81 -4.52
C TRP A 126 -16.83 -11.46 -3.71
N GLY A 127 -16.12 -12.44 -4.28
CA GLY A 127 -15.03 -13.12 -3.57
C GLY A 127 -13.86 -12.19 -3.25
N PHE A 128 -13.46 -11.32 -4.18
CA PHE A 128 -12.45 -10.31 -3.93
C PHE A 128 -12.94 -9.24 -2.94
N ALA A 129 -14.20 -8.80 -3.02
CA ALA A 129 -14.78 -7.84 -2.09
C ALA A 129 -14.79 -8.35 -0.64
N VAL A 130 -15.12 -9.63 -0.41
CA VAL A 130 -15.05 -10.23 0.93
C VAL A 130 -13.62 -10.27 1.45
N HIS A 131 -12.65 -10.62 0.60
CA HIS A 131 -11.23 -10.60 0.97
C HIS A 131 -10.77 -9.20 1.33
N GLU A 132 -11.07 -8.21 0.49
CA GLU A 132 -10.70 -6.81 0.69
C GLU A 132 -11.32 -6.21 1.96
N ALA A 133 -12.59 -6.53 2.25
CA ALA A 133 -13.23 -6.08 3.48
C ALA A 133 -12.52 -6.59 4.74
N LEU A 134 -12.03 -7.85 4.71
CA LEU A 134 -11.26 -8.41 5.82
C LEU A 134 -9.87 -7.76 5.94
N ASP A 135 -9.23 -7.47 4.81
CA ASP A 135 -7.96 -6.75 4.71
C ASP A 135 -8.08 -5.36 5.38
N GLN A 136 -9.09 -4.59 4.99
CA GLN A 136 -9.37 -3.25 5.55
C GLN A 136 -9.70 -3.27 7.05
N VAL A 137 -10.41 -4.29 7.53
CA VAL A 137 -10.63 -4.47 8.98
C VAL A 137 -9.30 -4.64 9.71
N GLY A 138 -8.37 -5.40 9.16
CA GLY A 138 -7.01 -5.55 9.69
C GLY A 138 -6.24 -4.23 9.72
N ALA A 139 -6.34 -3.45 8.63
CA ALA A 139 -5.68 -2.16 8.47
C ALA A 139 -6.16 -1.09 9.48
N VAL A 140 -7.38 -1.21 9.98
CA VAL A 140 -7.91 -0.36 11.07
C VAL A 140 -7.53 -0.89 12.45
N ILE A 141 -7.67 -2.20 12.68
CA ILE A 141 -7.43 -2.81 14.01
C ILE A 141 -5.95 -2.70 14.40
N GLY A 142 -5.02 -2.93 13.48
CA GLY A 142 -3.58 -2.90 13.77
C GLY A 142 -3.12 -1.60 14.42
N PRO A 143 -3.35 -0.44 13.81
CA PRO A 143 -3.03 0.86 14.40
C PRO A 143 -3.73 1.11 15.74
N LEU A 144 -5.00 0.69 15.89
CA LEU A 144 -5.71 0.84 17.16
C LEU A 144 -5.09 0.00 18.28
N VAL A 145 -4.55 -1.19 17.98
CA VAL A 145 -3.81 -2.01 18.96
C VAL A 145 -2.54 -1.27 19.41
N PHE A 146 -1.76 -0.69 18.50
CA PHE A 146 -0.61 0.14 18.87
C PHE A 146 -1.00 1.36 19.70
N SER A 147 -2.09 2.05 19.33
CA SER A 147 -2.62 3.17 20.11
C SER A 147 -2.95 2.75 21.54
N LEU A 148 -3.66 1.63 21.73
CA LEU A 148 -4.02 1.11 23.05
C LEU A 148 -2.79 0.77 23.89
N VAL A 149 -1.76 0.15 23.30
CA VAL A 149 -0.51 -0.14 24.00
C VAL A 149 0.16 1.15 24.49
N LEU A 150 0.26 2.15 23.64
CA LEU A 150 0.86 3.45 23.98
C LEU A 150 0.03 4.22 25.03
N LEU A 151 -1.31 4.14 24.98
CA LEU A 151 -2.21 4.73 25.97
C LEU A 151 -2.08 4.05 27.35
N SER A 152 -1.77 2.76 27.40
CA SER A 152 -1.56 2.00 28.63
C SER A 152 -0.13 2.15 29.19
N ASN A 153 0.58 3.21 28.85
CA ASN A 153 1.97 3.46 29.22
C ASN A 153 2.97 2.39 28.73
N GLY A 154 2.60 1.58 27.74
CA GLY A 154 3.53 0.76 26.99
C GLY A 154 4.32 1.62 25.97
N GLY A 155 5.42 1.07 25.46
CA GLY A 155 6.23 1.70 24.43
C GLY A 155 6.07 1.01 23.07
N TYR A 156 6.86 1.45 22.10
CA TYR A 156 6.92 0.81 20.77
C TYR A 156 7.35 -0.66 20.88
N ARG A 157 8.27 -0.98 21.82
CA ARG A 157 8.74 -2.35 22.06
C ARG A 157 7.60 -3.29 22.42
N GLU A 158 6.72 -2.89 23.31
CA GLU A 158 5.55 -3.65 23.73
C GLU A 158 4.57 -3.84 22.58
N GLY A 159 4.33 -2.79 21.78
CA GLY A 159 3.49 -2.86 20.57
C GLY A 159 4.03 -3.86 19.55
N PHE A 160 5.32 -3.80 19.24
CA PHE A 160 5.94 -4.77 18.35
C PHE A 160 5.99 -6.18 18.95
N THR A 161 6.19 -6.33 20.27
CA THR A 161 6.12 -7.63 20.93
C THR A 161 4.73 -8.25 20.82
N LEU A 162 3.67 -7.45 20.99
CA LEU A 162 2.29 -7.92 20.84
C LEU A 162 1.99 -8.38 19.41
N SER A 163 2.67 -7.82 18.41
CA SER A 163 2.52 -8.19 17.00
C SER A 163 2.96 -9.63 16.68
N TRP A 164 3.67 -10.33 17.61
CA TRP A 164 3.92 -11.77 17.49
C TRP A 164 2.63 -12.58 17.43
N ILE A 165 1.59 -12.16 18.14
CA ILE A 165 0.31 -12.87 18.20
C ILE A 165 -0.34 -12.92 16.82
N PRO A 166 -0.72 -11.79 16.17
CA PRO A 166 -1.33 -11.83 14.86
C PRO A 166 -0.35 -12.36 13.79
N GLY A 167 0.96 -12.11 13.90
CA GLY A 167 1.97 -12.63 12.96
C GLY A 167 2.05 -14.15 12.96
N LEU A 168 2.10 -14.80 14.11
CA LEU A 168 2.11 -16.27 14.23
C LEU A 168 0.75 -16.87 13.84
N LEU A 169 -0.36 -16.22 14.22
CA LEU A 169 -1.69 -16.65 13.83
C LEU A 169 -1.87 -16.60 12.30
N THR A 170 -1.29 -15.60 11.62
CA THR A 170 -1.27 -15.54 10.16
C THR A 170 -0.70 -16.82 9.56
N LEU A 171 0.46 -17.27 10.05
CA LEU A 171 1.10 -18.51 9.56
C LEU A 171 0.30 -19.76 9.93
N ALA A 172 -0.30 -19.79 11.11
CA ALA A 172 -1.13 -20.92 11.54
C ALA A 172 -2.40 -21.05 10.67
N VAL A 173 -3.10 -19.95 10.41
CA VAL A 173 -4.28 -19.95 9.53
C VAL A 173 -3.88 -20.26 8.09
N LEU A 174 -2.73 -19.76 7.63
CA LEU A 174 -2.20 -20.10 6.30
C LEU A 174 -1.91 -21.60 6.17
N ALA A 175 -1.33 -22.21 7.19
CA ALA A 175 -1.10 -23.67 7.23
C ALA A 175 -2.42 -24.45 7.21
N LEU A 176 -3.44 -23.96 7.93
CA LEU A 176 -4.77 -24.54 7.90
C LEU A 176 -5.41 -24.40 6.50
N ALA A 177 -5.27 -23.24 5.85
CA ALA A 177 -5.76 -23.02 4.49
C ALA A 177 -5.12 -23.99 3.49
N ARG A 178 -3.78 -24.17 3.58
CA ARG A 178 -3.05 -25.17 2.76
C ARG A 178 -3.52 -26.59 3.02
N LYS A 179 -3.74 -26.97 4.28
CA LYS A 179 -4.23 -28.31 4.62
C LYS A 179 -5.62 -28.59 4.02
N LYS A 180 -6.51 -27.56 3.99
CA LYS A 180 -7.85 -27.70 3.41
C LYS A 180 -7.87 -27.67 1.89
N VAL A 181 -6.97 -26.89 1.27
CA VAL A 181 -6.88 -26.71 -0.19
C VAL A 181 -5.43 -26.83 -0.63
N PRO A 182 -4.88 -28.05 -0.66
CA PRO A 182 -3.46 -28.25 -1.02
C PRO A 182 -3.17 -27.89 -2.50
N SER A 183 -4.13 -28.01 -3.37
CA SER A 183 -4.03 -27.74 -4.82
C SER A 183 -5.08 -26.71 -5.25
N PRO A 184 -4.86 -25.42 -5.05
CA PRO A 184 -5.83 -24.36 -5.34
C PRO A 184 -6.18 -24.27 -6.84
N GLU A 185 -5.30 -24.66 -7.73
CA GLU A 185 -5.52 -24.73 -9.19
C GLU A 185 -6.68 -25.67 -9.57
N LYS A 186 -6.99 -26.68 -8.75
CA LYS A 186 -8.14 -27.59 -8.97
C LYS A 186 -9.50 -26.92 -8.71
N LEU A 187 -9.51 -25.72 -8.14
CA LEU A 187 -10.73 -24.93 -7.97
C LEU A 187 -11.10 -24.20 -9.26
N GLU A 188 -10.17 -24.08 -10.21
CA GLU A 188 -10.42 -23.44 -11.50
C GLU A 188 -11.32 -24.32 -12.37
N ALA A 189 -12.40 -23.71 -12.91
CA ALA A 189 -13.21 -24.38 -13.94
C ALA A 189 -12.42 -24.46 -15.25
N PRO A 190 -12.60 -25.50 -16.09
CA PRO A 190 -11.94 -25.61 -17.39
C PRO A 190 -12.18 -24.35 -18.23
N ARG A 191 -11.12 -23.64 -18.61
CA ARG A 191 -11.23 -22.50 -19.53
C ARG A 191 -11.57 -22.97 -20.92
N GLN A 192 -12.72 -22.56 -21.42
CA GLN A 192 -13.00 -22.60 -22.88
C GLN A 192 -12.26 -21.39 -23.49
N GLY A 193 -11.25 -21.69 -24.33
CA GLY A 193 -10.61 -20.75 -25.25
C GLY A 193 -9.85 -19.60 -24.58
N SER A 194 -8.54 -19.73 -24.44
CA SER A 194 -7.66 -18.58 -24.27
C SER A 194 -7.53 -17.90 -25.64
N GLU A 195 -8.24 -16.83 -25.89
CA GLU A 195 -7.92 -15.94 -26.99
C GLU A 195 -6.47 -15.46 -26.79
N ARG A 196 -5.60 -15.79 -27.74
CA ARG A 196 -4.27 -15.22 -27.86
C ARG A 196 -4.47 -13.73 -28.10
N GLY A 197 -4.38 -12.93 -27.04
CA GLY A 197 -4.50 -11.48 -27.13
C GLY A 197 -3.41 -10.88 -28.03
N ASP A 198 -3.75 -9.77 -28.65
CA ASP A 198 -2.88 -8.97 -29.48
C ASP A 198 -1.50 -8.77 -28.81
N THR A 199 -0.43 -9.16 -29.51
CA THR A 199 0.98 -9.04 -29.07
C THR A 199 1.59 -7.69 -29.41
N GLY A 200 0.77 -6.70 -29.79
CA GLY A 200 1.19 -5.34 -30.15
C GLY A 200 1.98 -4.60 -29.06
N ARG A 201 2.55 -3.45 -29.42
CA ARG A 201 3.23 -2.56 -28.47
C ARG A 201 2.22 -1.91 -27.53
N LEU A 202 2.64 -1.58 -26.29
CA LEU A 202 1.82 -0.78 -25.39
C LEU A 202 1.52 0.60 -26.03
N PRO A 203 0.28 1.08 -26.00
CA PRO A 203 -0.12 2.30 -26.68
C PRO A 203 0.51 3.55 -26.04
N ARG A 204 0.63 4.64 -26.79
CA ARG A 204 1.20 5.89 -26.31
C ARG A 204 0.45 6.41 -25.07
N VAL A 205 -0.85 6.22 -25.01
CA VAL A 205 -1.70 6.63 -23.87
C VAL A 205 -1.26 5.97 -22.58
N PHE A 206 -0.84 4.70 -22.60
CA PHE A 206 -0.29 4.01 -21.44
C PHE A 206 0.97 4.69 -20.88
N TRP A 207 1.89 5.13 -21.75
CA TRP A 207 3.12 5.80 -21.32
C TRP A 207 2.85 7.19 -20.74
N LEU A 208 1.91 7.93 -21.32
CA LEU A 208 1.45 9.20 -20.75
C LEU A 208 0.83 8.98 -19.36
N TYR A 209 0.03 7.93 -19.24
CA TYR A 209 -0.61 7.56 -17.96
C TYR A 209 0.41 7.14 -16.89
N THR A 210 1.40 6.33 -17.24
CA THR A 210 2.46 5.97 -16.30
C THR A 210 3.32 7.16 -15.90
N SER A 211 3.55 8.11 -16.80
CA SER A 211 4.21 9.38 -16.46
C SER A 211 3.37 10.22 -15.50
N PHE A 212 2.07 10.36 -15.74
CA PHE A 212 1.13 10.98 -14.78
C PHE A 212 1.24 10.32 -13.40
N THR A 213 1.18 8.99 -13.35
CA THR A 213 1.30 8.23 -12.10
C THR A 213 2.61 8.52 -11.37
N LEU A 214 3.74 8.55 -12.07
CA LEU A 214 5.04 8.83 -11.47
C LEU A 214 5.05 10.18 -10.72
N PHE A 215 4.62 11.24 -11.40
CA PHE A 215 4.66 12.60 -10.84
C PHE A 215 3.62 12.77 -9.71
N SER A 216 2.40 12.29 -9.91
CA SER A 216 1.34 12.38 -8.91
C SER A 216 1.67 11.59 -7.63
N VAL A 217 2.26 10.40 -7.76
CA VAL A 217 2.69 9.62 -6.59
C VAL A 217 3.93 10.21 -5.95
N ALA A 218 4.87 10.76 -6.72
CA ALA A 218 6.03 11.45 -6.17
C ALA A 218 5.66 12.73 -5.40
N GLY A 219 4.55 13.38 -5.77
CA GLY A 219 3.99 14.54 -5.05
C GLY A 219 3.16 14.16 -3.81
N PHE A 220 2.87 12.90 -3.59
CA PHE A 220 2.05 12.45 -2.47
C PHE A 220 2.90 12.07 -1.25
N ALA A 221 2.74 12.82 -0.13
CA ALA A 221 3.53 12.60 1.07
C ALA A 221 3.22 11.23 1.71
N ASN A 222 4.26 10.46 2.03
CA ASN A 222 4.07 9.20 2.75
C ASN A 222 3.70 9.44 4.22
N PHE A 223 2.87 8.55 4.77
CA PHE A 223 2.41 8.68 6.16
C PHE A 223 3.57 8.59 7.17
N GLN A 224 4.62 7.85 6.87
CA GLN A 224 5.79 7.71 7.73
C GLN A 224 6.48 9.06 7.98
N LEU A 225 6.57 9.92 6.97
CA LEU A 225 7.13 11.26 7.12
C LEU A 225 6.16 12.20 7.87
N ILE A 226 4.84 12.09 7.62
CA ILE A 226 3.82 12.83 8.36
C ILE A 226 3.86 12.43 9.84
N SER A 227 3.84 11.14 10.16
CA SER A 227 3.88 10.65 11.54
C SER A 227 5.21 10.97 12.25
N TYR A 228 6.32 10.99 11.51
CA TYR A 228 7.60 11.52 11.99
C TYR A 228 7.47 12.98 12.44
N HIS A 229 6.88 13.83 11.59
CA HIS A 229 6.65 15.25 11.90
C HIS A 229 5.81 15.43 13.16
N LEU A 230 4.70 14.69 13.26
CA LEU A 230 3.81 14.74 14.43
C LEU A 230 4.55 14.39 15.73
N LYS A 231 5.46 13.42 15.68
CA LYS A 231 6.28 12.99 16.80
C LYS A 231 7.33 14.03 17.17
N VAL A 232 8.16 14.46 16.21
CA VAL A 232 9.32 15.33 16.46
C VAL A 232 8.88 16.73 16.87
N GLN A 233 7.78 17.23 16.30
CA GLN A 233 7.22 18.54 16.66
C GLN A 233 6.26 18.47 17.86
N ALA A 234 6.09 17.29 18.46
CA ALA A 234 5.20 17.06 19.61
C ALA A 234 3.77 17.64 19.42
N ILE A 235 3.22 17.56 18.21
CA ILE A 235 1.92 18.15 17.85
C ILE A 235 0.79 17.39 18.54
N ILE A 236 0.93 16.07 18.67
CA ILE A 236 -0.01 15.18 19.35
C ILE A 236 0.76 14.13 20.16
N PRO A 237 0.14 13.58 21.22
CA PRO A 237 0.71 12.45 21.95
C PRO A 237 0.98 11.24 21.04
N ASP A 238 2.08 10.53 21.30
CA ASP A 238 2.49 9.34 20.52
C ASP A 238 1.36 8.34 20.31
N ALA A 239 0.53 8.13 21.34
CA ALA A 239 -0.59 7.20 21.29
C ALA A 239 -1.71 7.61 20.31
N GLN A 240 -1.81 8.89 19.97
CA GLN A 240 -2.81 9.38 19.01
C GLN A 240 -2.34 9.23 17.55
N ILE A 241 -1.05 9.10 17.29
CA ILE A 241 -0.52 8.96 15.93
C ILE A 241 -1.09 7.72 15.22
N PRO A 242 -1.02 6.51 15.80
CA PRO A 242 -1.65 5.36 15.15
C PRO A 242 -3.19 5.45 15.12
N MET A 243 -3.84 6.15 16.06
CA MET A 243 -5.29 6.35 16.03
C MET A 243 -5.73 7.17 14.80
N ILE A 244 -5.04 8.28 14.50
CA ILE A 244 -5.37 9.07 13.30
C ILE A 244 -5.03 8.33 12.01
N TYR A 245 -4.03 7.44 12.02
CA TYR A 245 -3.79 6.53 10.90
C TYR A 245 -4.94 5.54 10.70
N ALA A 246 -5.49 4.98 11.77
CA ALA A 246 -6.70 4.14 11.68
C ALA A 246 -7.88 4.89 11.07
N VAL A 247 -8.05 6.19 11.42
CA VAL A 247 -9.06 7.06 10.78
C VAL A 247 -8.77 7.20 9.28
N ALA A 248 -7.51 7.44 8.90
CA ALA A 248 -7.13 7.54 7.49
C ALA A 248 -7.46 6.25 6.71
N MET A 249 -7.21 5.08 7.28
CA MET A 249 -7.54 3.79 6.64
C MET A 249 -9.05 3.57 6.54
N GLY A 250 -9.83 3.98 7.54
CA GLY A 250 -11.29 3.97 7.45
C GLY A 250 -11.83 4.90 6.36
N VAL A 251 -11.24 6.08 6.22
CA VAL A 251 -11.57 7.04 5.15
C VAL A 251 -11.16 6.51 3.79
N ASP A 252 -9.99 5.89 3.68
CA ASP A 252 -9.50 5.22 2.47
C ASP A 252 -10.51 4.17 1.98
N ALA A 253 -10.93 3.26 2.85
CA ALA A 253 -11.93 2.24 2.53
C ALA A 253 -13.25 2.84 2.04
N ALA A 254 -13.75 3.90 2.70
CA ALA A 254 -14.97 4.59 2.30
C ALA A 254 -14.80 5.32 0.95
N ALA A 255 -13.66 6.00 0.76
CA ALA A 255 -13.34 6.69 -0.48
C ALA A 255 -13.22 5.72 -1.66
N ALA A 256 -12.57 4.58 -1.48
CA ALA A 256 -12.43 3.54 -2.52
C ALA A 256 -13.79 3.11 -3.08
N LEU A 257 -14.79 2.90 -2.21
CA LEU A 257 -16.16 2.52 -2.61
C LEU A 257 -16.86 3.62 -3.39
N LEU A 258 -16.73 4.88 -2.96
CA LEU A 258 -17.38 6.03 -3.60
C LEU A 258 -16.75 6.36 -4.94
N VAL A 259 -15.41 6.32 -4.98
CA VAL A 259 -14.63 6.71 -6.15
C VAL A 259 -14.72 5.65 -7.24
N GLY A 260 -14.80 4.35 -6.90
CA GLY A 260 -15.05 3.29 -7.86
C GLY A 260 -16.33 3.54 -8.67
N LYS A 261 -17.45 3.89 -7.99
CA LYS A 261 -18.71 4.26 -8.66
C LYS A 261 -18.60 5.54 -9.50
N THR A 262 -17.78 6.49 -9.06
CA THR A 262 -17.55 7.74 -9.80
C THR A 262 -16.75 7.47 -11.07
N TYR A 263 -15.73 6.61 -10.98
CA TYR A 263 -14.93 6.20 -12.13
C TYR A 263 -15.79 5.49 -13.20
N ASP A 264 -16.70 4.62 -12.79
CA ASP A 264 -17.63 3.94 -13.72
C ASP A 264 -18.53 4.93 -14.50
N ARG A 265 -18.78 6.13 -13.96
CA ARG A 265 -19.63 7.15 -14.59
C ARG A 265 -18.87 8.16 -15.45
N ILE A 266 -17.71 8.64 -14.97
CA ILE A 266 -16.99 9.74 -15.61
C ILE A 266 -15.56 9.34 -16.08
N GLY A 267 -15.16 8.08 -15.86
CA GLY A 267 -13.90 7.51 -16.34
C GLY A 267 -12.66 8.24 -15.81
N LEU A 268 -11.65 8.39 -16.66
CA LEU A 268 -10.34 8.98 -16.34
C LEU A 268 -10.39 10.39 -15.76
N VAL A 269 -11.49 11.13 -15.96
CA VAL A 269 -11.64 12.49 -15.40
C VAL A 269 -11.64 12.47 -13.87
N SER A 270 -12.15 11.39 -13.26
CA SER A 270 -12.15 11.23 -11.80
C SER A 270 -10.74 11.26 -11.19
N LEU A 271 -9.70 10.91 -11.97
CA LEU A 271 -8.31 10.96 -11.53
C LEU A 271 -7.78 12.38 -11.30
N LEU A 272 -8.46 13.43 -11.79
CA LEU A 272 -8.12 14.82 -11.46
C LEU A 272 -8.27 15.11 -9.96
N ALA A 273 -9.09 14.34 -9.25
CA ALA A 273 -9.21 14.45 -7.80
C ALA A 273 -7.88 14.18 -7.09
N VAL A 274 -6.99 13.31 -7.64
CA VAL A 274 -5.70 12.99 -7.03
C VAL A 274 -4.83 14.24 -6.87
N PRO A 275 -4.38 14.93 -7.93
CA PRO A 275 -3.54 16.09 -7.78
C PRO A 275 -4.25 17.25 -7.04
N LEU A 276 -5.54 17.45 -7.26
CA LEU A 276 -6.28 18.52 -6.60
C LEU A 276 -6.40 18.35 -5.09
N LEU A 277 -6.61 17.12 -4.61
CA LEU A 277 -6.71 16.82 -3.18
C LEU A 277 -5.32 16.60 -2.54
N SER A 278 -4.30 16.23 -3.30
CA SER A 278 -2.92 16.11 -2.81
C SER A 278 -2.28 17.47 -2.53
N LEU A 279 -2.58 18.50 -3.30
CA LEU A 279 -2.00 19.84 -3.15
C LEU A 279 -2.15 20.46 -1.74
N PRO A 280 -3.31 20.42 -1.07
CA PRO A 280 -3.45 20.98 0.28
C PRO A 280 -2.84 20.12 1.37
N ILE A 281 -2.59 18.82 1.14
CA ILE A 281 -2.14 17.90 2.18
C ILE A 281 -0.86 18.38 2.90
N PRO A 282 0.23 18.78 2.23
CA PRO A 282 1.44 19.17 2.94
C PRO A 282 1.23 20.43 3.81
N PHE A 283 0.41 21.39 3.39
CA PHE A 283 0.08 22.56 4.21
C PHE A 283 -0.69 22.20 5.48
N LEU A 284 -1.55 21.19 5.38
CA LEU A 284 -2.41 20.75 6.47
C LEU A 284 -1.67 19.74 7.38
N ALA A 285 -1.09 18.70 6.80
CA ALA A 285 -0.49 17.58 7.54
C ALA A 285 0.82 17.95 8.24
N PHE A 286 1.57 18.94 7.73
CA PHE A 286 2.78 19.47 8.38
C PHE A 286 2.52 20.77 9.16
N SER A 287 1.25 21.06 9.51
CA SER A 287 0.88 22.18 10.38
C SER A 287 1.10 21.87 11.85
N HIS A 288 1.30 22.93 12.67
CA HIS A 288 1.32 22.82 14.13
C HIS A 288 -0.08 22.77 14.76
N SER A 289 -1.16 22.92 13.97
CA SER A 289 -2.54 22.86 14.46
C SER A 289 -3.10 21.45 14.34
N TYR A 290 -3.55 20.88 15.46
CA TYR A 290 -4.22 19.57 15.48
C TYR A 290 -5.37 19.46 14.47
N SER A 291 -6.23 20.49 14.42
CA SER A 291 -7.39 20.47 13.52
C SER A 291 -7.00 20.46 12.04
N LEU A 292 -5.95 21.21 11.67
CA LEU A 292 -5.45 21.23 10.30
C LEU A 292 -4.80 19.89 9.94
N VAL A 293 -3.99 19.32 10.85
CA VAL A 293 -3.40 17.99 10.70
C VAL A 293 -4.50 16.95 10.49
N PHE A 294 -5.53 16.94 11.32
CA PHE A 294 -6.63 15.98 11.19
C PHE A 294 -7.34 16.07 9.83
N ILE A 295 -7.63 17.29 9.34
CA ILE A 295 -8.17 17.49 7.99
C ILE A 295 -7.20 16.98 6.93
N GLY A 296 -5.91 17.28 7.06
CA GLY A 296 -4.87 16.78 6.14
C GLY A 296 -4.81 15.27 6.08
N ILE A 297 -4.95 14.59 7.22
CA ILE A 297 -4.96 13.11 7.32
C ILE A 297 -6.23 12.52 6.68
N VAL A 298 -7.38 13.15 6.87
CA VAL A 298 -8.63 12.72 6.20
C VAL A 298 -8.47 12.85 4.68
N LEU A 299 -7.96 13.98 4.19
CA LEU A 299 -7.68 14.15 2.75
C LEU A 299 -6.65 13.13 2.24
N TRP A 300 -5.63 12.85 3.03
CA TRP A 300 -4.63 11.83 2.72
C TRP A 300 -5.28 10.45 2.53
N GLY A 301 -6.18 10.04 3.43
CA GLY A 301 -6.95 8.80 3.31
C GLY A 301 -7.82 8.78 2.03
N VAL A 302 -8.50 9.89 1.69
CA VAL A 302 -9.27 9.98 0.44
C VAL A 302 -8.39 9.76 -0.78
N VAL A 303 -7.23 10.44 -0.86
CA VAL A 303 -6.31 10.30 -1.99
C VAL A 303 -5.74 8.89 -2.08
N MET A 304 -5.43 8.27 -0.93
CA MET A 304 -4.95 6.89 -0.88
C MET A 304 -5.98 5.93 -1.48
N GLY A 305 -7.27 6.04 -1.09
CA GLY A 305 -8.35 5.24 -1.65
C GLY A 305 -8.56 5.43 -3.16
N ILE A 306 -8.39 6.66 -3.65
CA ILE A 306 -8.41 6.92 -5.10
C ILE A 306 -7.23 6.22 -5.80
N GLN A 307 -6.01 6.35 -5.26
CA GLN A 307 -4.82 5.77 -5.86
C GLN A 307 -4.87 4.25 -5.90
N GLU A 308 -5.27 3.62 -4.82
CA GLU A 308 -5.31 2.15 -4.72
C GLU A 308 -6.41 1.52 -5.58
N THR A 309 -7.51 2.24 -5.81
CA THR A 309 -8.68 1.74 -6.54
C THR A 309 -8.61 2.07 -8.02
N ILE A 310 -8.75 3.35 -8.37
CA ILE A 310 -8.98 3.74 -9.77
C ILE A 310 -7.70 3.89 -10.59
N MET A 311 -6.55 4.18 -9.96
CA MET A 311 -5.30 4.18 -10.73
C MET A 311 -4.97 2.79 -11.31
N ARG A 312 -5.32 1.73 -10.59
CA ARG A 312 -5.17 0.35 -11.09
C ARG A 312 -6.23 -0.01 -12.14
N ALA A 313 -7.49 0.43 -11.93
CA ALA A 313 -8.57 0.17 -12.87
C ALA A 313 -8.28 0.79 -14.24
N ALA A 314 -7.75 2.01 -14.28
CA ALA A 314 -7.40 2.71 -15.52
C ALA A 314 -6.40 1.93 -16.41
N ILE A 315 -5.50 1.11 -15.84
CA ILE A 315 -4.60 0.27 -16.62
C ILE A 315 -5.37 -0.73 -17.50
N ALA A 316 -6.44 -1.32 -16.96
CA ALA A 316 -7.26 -2.26 -17.71
C ALA A 316 -7.96 -1.61 -18.90
N ASP A 317 -8.36 -0.33 -18.77
CA ASP A 317 -9.05 0.43 -19.81
C ASP A 317 -8.07 0.94 -20.89
N LEU A 318 -6.83 1.24 -20.49
CA LEU A 318 -5.82 1.84 -21.37
C LEU A 318 -4.93 0.81 -22.07
N THR A 319 -5.12 -0.51 -21.81
CA THR A 319 -4.21 -1.54 -22.34
C THR A 319 -4.96 -2.72 -22.94
N PRO A 320 -4.45 -3.26 -24.09
CA PRO A 320 -5.00 -4.48 -24.69
C PRO A 320 -4.95 -5.67 -23.71
N ILE A 321 -5.96 -6.54 -23.78
CA ILE A 321 -6.12 -7.70 -22.88
C ILE A 321 -4.85 -8.56 -22.84
N GLY A 322 -4.23 -8.84 -23.98
CA GLY A 322 -3.01 -9.67 -24.06
C GLY A 322 -1.75 -9.03 -23.51
N ARG A 323 -1.78 -7.76 -23.14
CA ARG A 323 -0.63 -6.99 -22.58
C ARG A 323 -0.85 -6.50 -21.15
N ARG A 324 -2.01 -6.74 -20.58
CA ARG A 324 -2.35 -6.25 -19.23
C ARG A 324 -1.35 -6.69 -18.17
N GLY A 325 -0.85 -7.93 -18.20
CA GLY A 325 0.14 -8.41 -17.24
C GLY A 325 1.43 -7.57 -17.26
N THR A 326 1.98 -7.33 -18.46
CA THR A 326 3.17 -6.47 -18.65
C THR A 326 2.87 -5.03 -18.23
N ALA A 327 1.70 -4.49 -18.60
CA ALA A 327 1.28 -3.14 -18.25
C ALA A 327 1.17 -2.95 -16.73
N TYR A 328 0.53 -3.88 -16.01
CA TYR A 328 0.50 -3.84 -14.54
C TYR A 328 1.87 -3.95 -13.90
N GLY A 329 2.77 -4.76 -14.47
CA GLY A 329 4.15 -4.87 -13.99
C GLY A 329 4.91 -3.55 -14.11
N ILE A 330 4.86 -2.90 -15.29
CA ILE A 330 5.46 -1.59 -15.52
C ILE A 330 4.83 -0.53 -14.62
N PHE A 331 3.49 -0.49 -14.57
CA PHE A 331 2.75 0.44 -13.71
C PHE A 331 3.17 0.32 -12.24
N ASN A 332 3.20 -0.89 -11.69
CA ASN A 332 3.62 -1.11 -10.31
C ASN A 332 5.05 -0.65 -10.06
N THR A 333 5.97 -0.88 -11.00
CA THR A 333 7.36 -0.40 -10.90
C THR A 333 7.43 1.12 -10.91
N VAL A 334 6.67 1.78 -11.80
CA VAL A 334 6.62 3.25 -11.88
C VAL A 334 5.93 3.84 -10.65
N TYR A 335 4.85 3.23 -10.18
CA TYR A 335 4.14 3.62 -8.95
C TYR A 335 5.06 3.55 -7.72
N GLY A 336 5.77 2.43 -7.55
CA GLY A 336 6.79 2.29 -6.51
C GLY A 336 7.96 3.28 -6.68
N GLY A 337 8.37 3.55 -7.93
CA GLY A 337 9.37 4.57 -8.26
C GLY A 337 8.94 5.97 -7.83
N GLY A 338 7.66 6.32 -7.99
CA GLY A 338 7.06 7.55 -7.46
C GLY A 338 7.18 7.64 -5.94
N TRP A 339 6.84 6.58 -5.22
CA TRP A 339 7.01 6.50 -3.76
C TRP A 339 8.47 6.67 -3.31
N LEU A 340 9.42 6.04 -4.03
CA LEU A 340 10.84 6.16 -3.73
C LEU A 340 11.34 7.60 -3.96
N LEU A 341 11.03 8.17 -5.12
CA LEU A 341 11.41 9.54 -5.48
C LEU A 341 10.80 10.54 -4.47
N GLY A 342 9.50 10.46 -4.27
CA GLY A 342 8.76 11.33 -3.36
C GLY A 342 9.27 11.22 -1.91
N GLY A 343 9.39 10.00 -1.40
CA GLY A 343 9.87 9.76 -0.04
C GLY A 343 11.28 10.29 0.21
N ALA A 344 12.23 10.00 -0.70
CA ALA A 344 13.60 10.45 -0.58
C ALA A 344 13.73 11.97 -0.67
N VAL A 345 13.07 12.60 -1.68
CA VAL A 345 13.17 14.04 -1.90
C VAL A 345 12.43 14.83 -0.81
N MET A 346 11.21 14.41 -0.43
CA MET A 346 10.47 15.07 0.64
C MET A 346 11.15 14.92 2.00
N GLY A 347 11.74 13.75 2.30
CA GLY A 347 12.54 13.56 3.51
C GLY A 347 13.74 14.51 3.57
N LEU A 348 14.47 14.64 2.45
CA LEU A 348 15.59 15.58 2.35
C LEU A 348 15.14 17.05 2.50
N PHE A 349 14.06 17.43 1.81
CA PHE A 349 13.54 18.80 1.88
C PHE A 349 12.95 19.14 3.24
N TYR A 350 12.37 18.17 3.94
CA TYR A 350 11.93 18.36 5.33
C TYR A 350 13.07 18.82 6.25
N GLU A 351 14.29 18.25 6.10
CA GLU A 351 15.47 18.67 6.86
C GLU A 351 15.95 20.09 6.51
N LEU A 352 15.72 20.51 5.26
CA LEU A 352 16.17 21.83 4.79
C LEU A 352 15.15 22.93 5.13
N SER A 353 13.88 22.74 4.75
CA SER A 353 12.74 23.57 5.16
C SER A 353 11.44 22.95 4.68
N LEU A 354 10.36 23.13 5.45
CA LEU A 354 9.00 22.70 5.04
C LEU A 354 8.54 23.38 3.75
N ASP A 355 8.93 24.63 3.50
CA ASP A 355 8.59 25.36 2.28
C ASP A 355 9.12 24.65 1.02
N ARG A 356 10.33 24.08 1.08
CA ARG A 356 10.90 23.32 -0.03
C ARG A 356 10.14 22.02 -0.27
N LEU A 357 9.74 21.34 0.79
CA LEU A 357 8.91 20.14 0.69
C LEU A 357 7.57 20.48 0.04
N ILE A 358 6.90 21.54 0.50
CA ILE A 358 5.62 22.00 -0.04
C ILE A 358 5.77 22.39 -1.52
N LEU A 359 6.82 23.16 -1.85
CA LEU A 359 7.11 23.55 -3.22
C LEU A 359 7.34 22.34 -4.15
N PHE A 360 8.05 21.31 -3.65
CA PHE A 360 8.25 20.07 -4.39
C PHE A 360 6.91 19.38 -4.69
N VAL A 361 6.03 19.23 -3.70
CA VAL A 361 4.69 18.66 -3.91
C VAL A 361 3.89 19.45 -4.94
N ILE A 362 3.87 20.78 -4.82
CA ILE A 362 3.18 21.65 -5.78
C ILE A 362 3.71 21.43 -7.21
N ILE A 363 5.03 21.38 -7.38
CA ILE A 363 5.66 21.16 -8.70
C ILE A 363 5.26 19.80 -9.27
N MET A 364 5.33 18.74 -8.47
CA MET A 364 4.99 17.38 -8.92
C MET A 364 3.53 17.27 -9.32
N GLU A 365 2.61 17.83 -8.52
CA GLU A 365 1.18 17.78 -8.82
C GLU A 365 0.81 18.68 -10.02
N LEU A 366 1.44 19.85 -10.15
CA LEU A 366 1.25 20.72 -11.33
C LEU A 366 1.76 20.09 -12.63
N ILE A 367 2.84 19.29 -12.59
CA ILE A 367 3.33 18.51 -13.74
C ILE A 367 2.36 17.36 -14.05
N SER A 368 1.77 16.73 -13.03
CA SER A 368 0.86 15.60 -13.20
C SER A 368 -0.42 16.00 -13.95
N MET A 369 -0.99 17.17 -13.70
CA MET A 369 -2.26 17.64 -14.31
C MET A 369 -2.24 17.67 -15.85
N PRO A 370 -1.30 18.35 -16.52
CA PRO A 370 -1.27 18.38 -17.99
C PRO A 370 -1.02 16.98 -18.60
N LEU A 371 -0.27 16.11 -17.91
CA LEU A 371 -0.11 14.72 -18.34
C LEU A 371 -1.43 13.97 -18.34
N LEU A 372 -2.27 14.15 -17.31
CA LEU A 372 -3.60 13.54 -17.28
C LEU A 372 -4.53 14.10 -18.37
N PHE A 373 -4.46 15.40 -18.67
CA PHE A 373 -5.20 15.97 -19.81
C PHE A 373 -4.71 15.40 -21.14
N ALA A 374 -3.39 15.16 -21.28
CA ALA A 374 -2.83 14.51 -22.47
C ALA A 374 -3.31 13.05 -22.59
N VAL A 375 -3.40 12.31 -21.47
CA VAL A 375 -3.99 10.96 -21.42
C VAL A 375 -5.43 11.00 -21.95
N LYS A 376 -6.27 11.90 -21.41
CA LYS A 376 -7.68 12.04 -21.83
C LYS A 376 -7.85 12.36 -23.33
N ARG A 377 -6.92 13.12 -23.92
CA ARG A 377 -6.98 13.45 -25.36
C ARG A 377 -6.51 12.31 -26.25
N ALA A 378 -5.69 11.40 -25.70
CA ALA A 378 -5.09 10.28 -26.45
C ALA A 378 -5.87 8.96 -26.25
N ALA A 379 -6.75 8.87 -25.23
CA ALA A 379 -7.64 7.76 -24.96
C ALA A 379 -8.95 7.93 -25.75
#